data_98427c5f84dd164e7ba7cbf114469756
#
_entry.id   98427c5f84dd164e7ba7cbf114469756
#
_cell.length_a   1.000
_cell.length_b   1.000
_cell.length_c   1.000
_cell.angle_alpha   90.00
_cell.angle_beta   90.00
_cell.angle_gamma   90.00
#
_symmetry.space_group_name_H-M   'P 1'
#
loop_
_entity.id
_entity.type
_entity.pdbx_description
1 polymer ?
#
loop_
_entity_poly.entity_id
_entity_poly.type
_entity_poly.pdbx_seq_one_letter_code
_entity_poly.pdbx_strand_id
1 'polypeptide(L)'
;YYMLTPDGCYYNFSGVGNTLNCNHPVVRQFILDCLRYWVVEYRVDGFRFDLASSLGRGEDGGPLSRPPLLESLAYDPILGHVKLIAEAWDAGGLYQVGSFPDWNRWAEWNGRYRDDLRRFLKGDGGMAQAAVQRIIGSPDLYQPDKRPNASVNFITCHDGFTLHDLYAYNQKHNEANGWNNTDGSDANYSWNCGTEGFTEDPDILTLREKMCRNAFAVLLCSRGAAMFLAGDEFGNSQYGNNNTYCQDNEISWLDWSDLERNAGLFDFVSRMIAFR
;
A
#
# COMPACT_ATOMS: atom_id res chain seq x y z
N TYR A 1 -12.25 -10.55 -23.76
CA TYR A 1 -11.12 -10.08 -22.95
C TYR A 1 -11.59 -9.36 -21.69
N TYR A 2 -12.71 -8.60 -21.75
CA TYR A 2 -13.22 -7.81 -20.63
C TYR A 2 -14.49 -8.41 -20.05
N MET A 3 -14.75 -8.14 -18.78
CA MET A 3 -16.00 -8.50 -18.13
C MET A 3 -17.13 -7.57 -18.57
N LEU A 4 -18.27 -8.16 -18.94
CA LEU A 4 -19.45 -7.41 -19.37
C LEU A 4 -20.62 -7.70 -18.44
N THR A 5 -21.39 -6.66 -18.15
CA THR A 5 -22.70 -6.76 -17.50
C THR A 5 -23.71 -7.41 -18.46
N PRO A 6 -24.86 -7.91 -17.98
CA PRO A 6 -25.90 -8.52 -18.86
C PRO A 6 -26.41 -7.61 -19.99
N ASP A 7 -26.35 -6.29 -19.82
CA ASP A 7 -26.69 -5.28 -20.81
C ASP A 7 -25.53 -4.88 -21.74
N GLY A 8 -24.35 -5.54 -21.61
CA GLY A 8 -23.22 -5.36 -22.51
C GLY A 8 -22.28 -4.21 -22.14
N CYS A 9 -22.47 -3.55 -21.00
CA CYS A 9 -21.54 -2.55 -20.49
C CYS A 9 -20.32 -3.21 -19.82
N TYR A 10 -19.21 -2.48 -19.69
CA TYR A 10 -18.05 -2.97 -18.96
C TYR A 10 -18.27 -2.92 -17.44
N TYR A 11 -17.90 -3.99 -16.73
CA TYR A 11 -17.62 -3.88 -15.30
C TYR A 11 -16.37 -3.04 -15.08
N ASN A 12 -16.40 -2.20 -14.04
CA ASN A 12 -15.29 -1.29 -13.70
C ASN A 12 -14.83 -1.51 -12.26
N PHE A 13 -14.18 -2.65 -11.98
CA PHE A 13 -13.58 -2.95 -10.69
C PHE A 13 -12.14 -2.46 -10.58
N SER A 14 -11.56 -2.02 -11.69
CA SER A 14 -10.21 -1.45 -11.77
C SER A 14 -10.19 0.07 -11.55
N GLY A 15 -11.33 0.76 -11.63
CA GLY A 15 -11.40 2.22 -11.57
C GLY A 15 -11.09 2.93 -12.89
N VAL A 16 -10.58 2.22 -13.91
CA VAL A 16 -10.16 2.81 -15.21
C VAL A 16 -11.14 2.54 -16.36
N GLY A 17 -12.37 2.15 -16.05
CA GLY A 17 -13.46 2.03 -17.02
C GLY A 17 -13.75 0.60 -17.50
N ASN A 18 -12.93 -0.38 -17.18
CA ASN A 18 -13.13 -1.79 -17.56
C ASN A 18 -12.44 -2.74 -16.56
N THR A 19 -12.69 -4.04 -16.71
CA THR A 19 -12.03 -5.10 -15.92
C THR A 19 -11.73 -6.28 -16.82
N LEU A 20 -10.51 -6.83 -16.76
CA LEU A 20 -10.16 -8.04 -17.49
C LEU A 20 -10.98 -9.24 -17.00
N ASN A 21 -11.51 -10.05 -17.93
CA ASN A 21 -12.20 -11.30 -17.61
C ASN A 21 -11.18 -12.41 -17.33
N CYS A 22 -10.69 -12.47 -16.11
CA CYS A 22 -9.72 -13.48 -15.68
C CYS A 22 -10.30 -14.90 -15.59
N ASN A 23 -11.62 -15.08 -15.78
CA ASN A 23 -12.26 -16.39 -15.90
C ASN A 23 -12.04 -17.00 -17.29
N HIS A 24 -11.84 -16.18 -18.32
CA HIS A 24 -11.64 -16.67 -19.68
C HIS A 24 -10.24 -17.28 -19.86
N PRO A 25 -10.13 -18.52 -20.39
CA PRO A 25 -8.84 -19.24 -20.45
C PRO A 25 -7.78 -18.51 -21.30
N VAL A 26 -8.17 -17.82 -22.38
CA VAL A 26 -7.22 -17.04 -23.20
C VAL A 26 -6.64 -15.86 -22.42
N VAL A 27 -7.46 -15.16 -21.62
CA VAL A 27 -6.97 -14.04 -20.77
C VAL A 27 -6.04 -14.54 -19.69
N ARG A 28 -6.38 -15.66 -19.03
CA ARG A 28 -5.49 -16.29 -18.04
C ARG A 28 -4.14 -16.67 -18.64
N GLN A 29 -4.17 -17.35 -19.81
CA GLN A 29 -2.93 -17.74 -20.48
C GLN A 29 -2.08 -16.52 -20.85
N PHE A 30 -2.71 -15.47 -21.38
CA PHE A 30 -2.02 -14.23 -21.72
C PHE A 30 -1.31 -13.61 -20.49
N ILE A 31 -2.01 -13.52 -19.35
CA ILE A 31 -1.42 -13.00 -18.11
C ILE A 31 -0.26 -13.88 -17.63
N LEU A 32 -0.45 -15.20 -17.62
CA LEU A 32 0.61 -16.15 -17.22
C LEU A 32 1.85 -16.02 -18.11
N ASP A 33 1.68 -15.91 -19.42
CA ASP A 33 2.78 -15.78 -20.36
C ASP A 33 3.54 -14.45 -20.18
N CYS A 34 2.83 -13.35 -19.93
CA CYS A 34 3.46 -12.09 -19.60
C CYS A 34 4.32 -12.19 -18.33
N LEU A 35 3.80 -12.77 -17.25
CA LEU A 35 4.52 -12.87 -15.98
C LEU A 35 5.71 -13.84 -16.08
N ARG A 36 5.54 -14.97 -16.76
CA ARG A 36 6.65 -15.91 -17.04
C ARG A 36 7.76 -15.25 -17.86
N TYR A 37 7.40 -14.44 -18.86
CA TYR A 37 8.36 -13.69 -19.66
C TYR A 37 9.21 -12.75 -18.77
N TRP A 38 8.61 -12.00 -17.87
CA TRP A 38 9.34 -11.14 -16.95
C TRP A 38 10.28 -11.93 -16.02
N VAL A 39 9.85 -13.10 -15.55
CA VAL A 39 10.72 -13.96 -14.71
C VAL A 39 11.87 -14.55 -15.51
N VAL A 40 11.59 -15.08 -16.70
CA VAL A 40 12.60 -15.84 -17.49
C VAL A 40 13.60 -14.89 -18.14
N GLU A 41 13.12 -13.81 -18.79
CA GLU A 41 13.95 -12.90 -19.56
C GLU A 41 14.58 -11.79 -18.72
N TYR A 42 13.80 -11.20 -17.81
CA TYR A 42 14.23 -10.06 -16.98
C TYR A 42 14.65 -10.44 -15.57
N ARG A 43 14.46 -11.70 -15.16
CA ARG A 43 14.89 -12.21 -13.86
C ARG A 43 14.29 -11.48 -12.67
N VAL A 44 13.04 -11.01 -12.76
CA VAL A 44 12.35 -10.38 -11.65
C VAL A 44 12.05 -11.39 -10.53
N ASP A 45 12.14 -10.98 -9.27
CA ASP A 45 11.99 -11.82 -8.09
C ASP A 45 10.55 -11.87 -7.54
N GLY A 46 9.64 -11.13 -8.14
CA GLY A 46 8.23 -11.12 -7.71
C GLY A 46 7.41 -10.03 -8.37
N PHE A 47 6.12 -10.06 -8.04
CA PHE A 47 5.12 -9.12 -8.55
C PHE A 47 4.22 -8.63 -7.42
N ARG A 48 3.92 -7.34 -7.44
CA ARG A 48 2.79 -6.75 -6.72
C ARG A 48 1.66 -6.54 -7.72
N PHE A 49 0.48 -7.03 -7.38
CA PHE A 49 -0.71 -6.94 -8.22
C PHE A 49 -1.60 -5.81 -7.70
N ASP A 50 -1.78 -4.83 -8.57
CA ASP A 50 -2.67 -3.71 -8.34
C ASP A 50 -4.11 -4.18 -8.29
N LEU A 51 -4.89 -3.68 -7.31
CA LEU A 51 -6.30 -4.01 -7.14
C LEU A 51 -6.60 -5.50 -7.34
N ALA A 52 -5.80 -6.37 -6.72
CA ALA A 52 -5.77 -7.81 -6.99
C ALA A 52 -7.11 -8.52 -6.75
N SER A 53 -8.00 -7.96 -5.93
CA SER A 53 -9.34 -8.50 -5.74
C SER A 53 -10.17 -8.48 -7.02
N SER A 54 -9.91 -7.55 -7.95
CA SER A 54 -10.57 -7.50 -9.26
C SER A 54 -10.27 -8.73 -10.12
N LEU A 55 -9.08 -9.36 -9.95
CA LEU A 55 -8.66 -10.57 -10.66
C LEU A 55 -9.40 -11.84 -10.18
N GLY A 56 -10.03 -11.76 -9.02
CA GLY A 56 -10.76 -12.84 -8.38
C GLY A 56 -12.27 -12.76 -8.53
N ARG A 57 -12.79 -11.86 -9.36
CA ARG A 57 -14.23 -11.72 -9.57
C ARG A 57 -14.74 -12.70 -10.63
N GLY A 58 -15.94 -13.26 -10.38
CA GLY A 58 -16.68 -14.07 -11.32
C GLY A 58 -17.33 -13.25 -12.44
N GLU A 59 -17.88 -13.92 -13.44
CA GLU A 59 -18.55 -13.27 -14.58
C GLU A 59 -19.78 -12.44 -14.18
N ASP A 60 -20.39 -12.75 -13.04
CA ASP A 60 -21.48 -11.99 -12.42
C ASP A 60 -21.01 -10.76 -11.61
N GLY A 61 -19.69 -10.53 -11.55
CA GLY A 61 -19.07 -9.48 -10.76
C GLY A 61 -18.88 -9.81 -9.28
N GLY A 62 -19.37 -10.96 -8.79
CA GLY A 62 -19.18 -11.41 -7.41
C GLY A 62 -17.76 -11.97 -7.16
N PRO A 63 -17.26 -11.98 -5.90
CA PRO A 63 -15.97 -12.59 -5.59
C PRO A 63 -16.07 -14.13 -5.65
N LEU A 64 -15.08 -14.76 -6.30
CA LEU A 64 -14.95 -16.21 -6.33
C LEU A 64 -14.17 -16.69 -5.10
N SER A 65 -14.58 -17.82 -4.52
CA SER A 65 -13.84 -18.48 -3.44
C SER A 65 -12.53 -19.14 -3.93
N ARG A 66 -12.51 -19.54 -5.20
CA ARG A 66 -11.34 -20.12 -5.88
C ARG A 66 -11.15 -19.51 -7.26
N PRO A 67 -10.61 -18.28 -7.34
CA PRO A 67 -10.38 -17.60 -8.61
C PRO A 67 -9.38 -18.36 -9.49
N PRO A 68 -9.73 -18.74 -10.72
CA PRO A 68 -8.90 -19.60 -11.55
C PRO A 68 -7.53 -19.00 -11.90
N LEU A 69 -7.44 -17.69 -12.10
CA LEU A 69 -6.17 -17.02 -12.37
C LEU A 69 -5.25 -17.08 -11.15
N LEU A 70 -5.76 -16.68 -9.97
CA LEU A 70 -4.94 -16.63 -8.75
C LEU A 70 -4.46 -18.01 -8.33
N GLU A 71 -5.28 -19.05 -8.52
CA GLU A 71 -4.88 -20.44 -8.31
C GLU A 71 -3.79 -20.86 -9.30
N SER A 72 -3.94 -20.53 -10.58
CA SER A 72 -2.93 -20.81 -11.62
C SER A 72 -1.59 -20.14 -11.30
N LEU A 73 -1.60 -18.90 -10.85
CA LEU A 73 -0.40 -18.17 -10.44
C LEU A 73 0.29 -18.82 -9.23
N ALA A 74 -0.50 -19.30 -8.27
CA ALA A 74 0.03 -19.93 -7.05
C ALA A 74 0.77 -21.25 -7.32
N TYR A 75 0.32 -22.00 -8.32
CA TYR A 75 0.87 -23.33 -8.65
C TYR A 75 1.70 -23.37 -9.93
N ASP A 76 1.93 -22.24 -10.59
CA ASP A 76 2.73 -22.20 -11.80
C ASP A 76 4.19 -22.59 -11.52
N PRO A 77 4.79 -23.51 -12.29
CA PRO A 77 6.14 -24.00 -12.01
C PRO A 77 7.24 -22.94 -12.20
N ILE A 78 7.02 -21.94 -13.07
CA ILE A 78 7.98 -20.84 -13.27
C ILE A 78 7.79 -19.78 -12.18
N LEU A 79 6.53 -19.45 -11.87
CA LEU A 79 6.19 -18.44 -10.86
C LEU A 79 6.27 -18.99 -9.43
N GLY A 80 6.47 -20.30 -9.25
CA GLY A 80 6.51 -20.96 -7.95
C GLY A 80 7.62 -20.48 -7.01
N HIS A 81 8.66 -19.85 -7.55
CA HIS A 81 9.82 -19.35 -6.79
C HIS A 81 9.83 -17.83 -6.57
N VAL A 82 8.93 -17.10 -7.21
CA VAL A 82 8.87 -15.63 -7.10
C VAL A 82 7.83 -15.19 -6.07
N LYS A 83 7.96 -13.98 -5.56
CA LYS A 83 7.01 -13.39 -4.60
C LYS A 83 5.73 -12.97 -5.33
N LEU A 84 4.58 -13.29 -4.73
CA LEU A 84 3.27 -12.84 -5.16
C LEU A 84 2.68 -11.98 -4.05
N ILE A 85 2.43 -10.71 -4.32
CA ILE A 85 1.94 -9.73 -3.36
C ILE A 85 0.65 -9.12 -3.89
N ALA A 86 -0.41 -9.17 -3.11
CA ALA A 86 -1.71 -8.62 -3.47
C ALA A 86 -1.97 -7.28 -2.79
N GLU A 87 -2.46 -6.34 -3.56
CA GLU A 87 -3.30 -5.30 -3.04
C GLU A 87 -4.70 -5.88 -2.92
N ALA A 88 -5.07 -6.33 -1.71
CA ALA A 88 -6.21 -7.21 -1.48
C ALA A 88 -7.55 -6.43 -1.39
N TRP A 89 -7.79 -5.50 -2.32
CA TRP A 89 -9.03 -4.75 -2.53
C TRP A 89 -9.21 -4.39 -3.99
N ASP A 90 -10.34 -3.74 -4.34
CA ASP A 90 -10.58 -3.19 -5.66
C ASP A 90 -11.45 -1.91 -5.64
N ALA A 91 -11.57 -1.24 -6.78
CA ALA A 91 -12.35 -0.01 -6.92
C ALA A 91 -13.87 -0.22 -6.85
N GLY A 92 -14.35 -1.47 -6.92
CA GLY A 92 -15.77 -1.84 -6.71
C GLY A 92 -16.14 -2.04 -5.25
N GLY A 93 -15.22 -1.75 -4.30
CA GLY A 93 -15.47 -1.82 -2.86
C GLY A 93 -15.23 -3.19 -2.22
N LEU A 94 -14.73 -4.18 -2.96
CA LEU A 94 -14.32 -5.45 -2.36
C LEU A 94 -13.02 -5.27 -1.58
N TYR A 95 -13.03 -5.65 -0.29
CA TYR A 95 -11.90 -5.55 0.61
C TYR A 95 -11.60 -6.91 1.24
N GLN A 96 -10.51 -7.56 0.84
CA GLN A 96 -10.18 -8.94 1.20
C GLN A 96 -8.90 -9.06 2.05
N VAL A 97 -8.45 -8.00 2.70
CA VAL A 97 -7.29 -8.07 3.60
C VAL A 97 -7.53 -9.07 4.72
N GLY A 98 -6.71 -10.13 4.78
CA GLY A 98 -6.83 -11.27 5.67
C GLY A 98 -7.76 -12.39 5.18
N SER A 99 -8.44 -12.21 4.04
CA SER A 99 -9.32 -13.20 3.42
C SER A 99 -9.09 -13.39 1.92
N PHE A 100 -8.02 -12.82 1.39
CA PHE A 100 -7.65 -12.98 0.00
C PHE A 100 -7.34 -14.46 -0.30
N PRO A 101 -7.79 -15.01 -1.44
CA PRO A 101 -7.50 -16.40 -1.84
C PRO A 101 -6.00 -16.58 -2.10
N ASP A 102 -5.27 -17.22 -1.21
CA ASP A 102 -3.81 -17.13 -1.13
C ASP A 102 -3.04 -18.42 -1.41
N TRP A 103 -3.67 -19.60 -1.29
CA TRP A 103 -3.03 -20.92 -1.42
C TRP A 103 -1.70 -21.04 -0.64
N ASN A 104 -1.54 -20.31 0.45
CA ASN A 104 -0.29 -20.17 1.22
C ASN A 104 0.91 -19.62 0.40
N ARG A 105 0.64 -18.89 -0.65
CA ARG A 105 1.64 -18.34 -1.58
C ARG A 105 1.66 -16.81 -1.61
N TRP A 106 0.48 -16.19 -1.53
CA TRP A 106 0.34 -14.76 -1.63
C TRP A 106 0.62 -14.06 -0.31
N ALA A 107 1.34 -12.95 -0.37
CA ALA A 107 1.38 -11.94 0.69
C ALA A 107 0.39 -10.82 0.33
N GLU A 108 -0.02 -10.05 1.33
CA GLU A 108 -0.98 -8.95 1.15
C GLU A 108 -0.40 -7.66 1.69
N TRP A 109 -0.63 -6.56 0.99
CA TRP A 109 -0.51 -5.24 1.59
C TRP A 109 -1.56 -5.12 2.70
N ASN A 110 -1.08 -4.94 3.94
CA ASN A 110 -1.96 -4.92 5.09
C ASN A 110 -2.53 -3.51 5.33
N GLY A 111 -3.64 -3.19 4.65
CA GLY A 111 -4.32 -1.91 4.82
C GLY A 111 -4.83 -1.68 6.23
N ARG A 112 -5.18 -2.75 6.99
CA ARG A 112 -5.56 -2.60 8.41
C ARG A 112 -4.37 -2.21 9.29
N TYR A 113 -3.17 -2.72 8.97
CA TYR A 113 -1.96 -2.26 9.65
C TYR A 113 -1.79 -0.75 9.48
N ARG A 114 -1.89 -0.26 8.25
CA ARG A 114 -1.79 1.17 7.93
C ARG A 114 -2.77 2.00 8.75
N ASP A 115 -4.05 1.66 8.68
CA ASP A 115 -5.12 2.47 9.25
C ASP A 115 -5.10 2.43 10.79
N ASP A 116 -4.93 1.26 11.39
CA ASP A 116 -4.88 1.08 12.84
C ASP A 116 -3.66 1.78 13.44
N LEU A 117 -2.48 1.66 12.80
CA LEU A 117 -1.26 2.29 13.30
C LEU A 117 -1.25 3.81 13.11
N ARG A 118 -1.78 4.33 11.99
CA ARG A 118 -1.96 5.79 11.83
C ARG A 118 -2.83 6.36 12.93
N ARG A 119 -3.96 5.73 13.22
CA ARG A 119 -4.88 6.16 14.28
C ARG A 119 -4.26 6.04 15.67
N PHE A 120 -3.53 4.97 15.95
CA PHE A 120 -2.83 4.79 17.22
C PHE A 120 -1.76 5.87 17.42
N LEU A 121 -0.90 6.09 16.43
CA LEU A 121 0.18 7.07 16.50
C LEU A 121 -0.33 8.51 16.60
N LYS A 122 -1.45 8.81 15.94
CA LYS A 122 -2.13 10.10 16.06
C LYS A 122 -2.75 10.33 17.46
N GLY A 123 -2.99 9.26 18.23
CA GLY A 123 -3.56 9.34 19.58
C GLY A 123 -5.08 9.14 19.64
N ASP A 124 -5.70 8.52 18.63
CA ASP A 124 -7.12 8.18 18.69
C ASP A 124 -7.40 7.22 19.84
N GLY A 125 -8.50 7.47 20.59
CA GLY A 125 -8.89 6.66 21.70
C GLY A 125 -9.23 5.21 21.31
N GLY A 126 -8.91 4.25 22.18
CA GLY A 126 -9.29 2.83 22.00
C GLY A 126 -8.43 2.03 21.03
N MET A 127 -7.37 2.61 20.43
CA MET A 127 -6.56 1.94 19.40
C MET A 127 -5.46 1.01 19.97
N ALA A 128 -5.19 1.01 21.26
CA ALA A 128 -4.08 0.25 21.85
C ALA A 128 -4.16 -1.26 21.55
N GLN A 129 -5.33 -1.87 21.67
CA GLN A 129 -5.49 -3.30 21.39
C GLN A 129 -5.29 -3.61 19.90
N ALA A 130 -5.82 -2.79 18.99
CA ALA A 130 -5.62 -2.94 17.56
C ALA A 130 -4.12 -2.79 17.21
N ALA A 131 -3.44 -1.79 17.76
CA ALA A 131 -2.01 -1.60 17.55
C ALA A 131 -1.18 -2.82 17.98
N VAL A 132 -1.46 -3.41 19.15
CA VAL A 132 -0.81 -4.65 19.60
C VAL A 132 -1.03 -5.77 18.58
N GLN A 133 -2.26 -5.98 18.09
CA GLN A 133 -2.53 -7.00 17.06
C GLN A 133 -1.71 -6.77 15.80
N ARG A 134 -1.59 -5.52 15.35
CA ARG A 134 -0.78 -5.18 14.16
C ARG A 134 0.71 -5.48 14.38
N ILE A 135 1.26 -5.04 15.53
CA ILE A 135 2.69 -5.20 15.86
C ILE A 135 3.10 -6.68 15.95
N ILE A 136 2.28 -7.52 16.53
CA ILE A 136 2.59 -8.96 16.69
C ILE A 136 2.33 -9.80 15.43
N GLY A 137 1.99 -9.17 14.28
CA GLY A 137 1.85 -9.82 12.98
C GLY A 137 0.42 -10.08 12.55
N SER A 138 -0.56 -9.35 13.09
CA SER A 138 -1.98 -9.41 12.73
C SER A 138 -2.57 -10.83 12.80
N PRO A 139 -2.49 -11.52 13.97
CA PRO A 139 -2.98 -12.91 14.11
C PRO A 139 -4.49 -13.05 13.92
N ASP A 140 -5.25 -11.96 14.02
CA ASP A 140 -6.66 -11.86 13.68
C ASP A 140 -6.94 -11.93 12.17
N LEU A 141 -5.93 -11.72 11.34
CA LEU A 141 -6.01 -11.75 9.86
C LEU A 141 -5.21 -12.92 9.27
N TYR A 142 -4.05 -13.19 9.82
CA TYR A 142 -3.09 -14.17 9.29
C TYR A 142 -2.70 -15.19 10.36
N GLN A 143 -1.98 -16.22 9.95
CA GLN A 143 -1.36 -17.17 10.86
C GLN A 143 0.16 -16.91 10.89
N PRO A 144 0.63 -15.91 11.66
CA PRO A 144 2.01 -15.44 11.57
C PRO A 144 3.06 -16.50 11.93
N ASP A 145 2.70 -17.54 12.69
CA ASP A 145 3.60 -18.66 12.99
C ASP A 145 3.80 -19.61 11.81
N LYS A 146 2.82 -19.71 10.93
CA LYS A 146 2.88 -20.55 9.71
C LYS A 146 3.30 -19.73 8.48
N ARG A 147 2.94 -18.43 8.46
CA ARG A 147 3.13 -17.54 7.32
C ARG A 147 3.68 -16.18 7.79
N PRO A 148 4.95 -16.11 8.22
CA PRO A 148 5.52 -14.90 8.83
C PRO A 148 5.55 -13.69 7.88
N ASN A 149 5.58 -13.92 6.57
CA ASN A 149 5.64 -12.89 5.53
C ASN A 149 4.31 -12.68 4.79
N ALA A 150 3.19 -13.19 5.30
CA ALA A 150 1.88 -12.97 4.68
C ALA A 150 1.46 -11.49 4.73
N SER A 151 1.83 -10.79 5.80
CA SER A 151 1.56 -9.38 5.98
C SER A 151 2.72 -8.52 5.49
N VAL A 152 2.48 -7.67 4.49
CA VAL A 152 3.34 -6.54 4.14
C VAL A 152 2.82 -5.33 4.90
N ASN A 153 3.53 -4.94 5.94
CA ASN A 153 3.18 -3.85 6.83
C ASN A 153 3.65 -2.52 6.26
N PHE A 154 2.82 -1.50 6.28
CA PHE A 154 3.19 -0.16 5.84
C PHE A 154 2.37 0.90 6.59
N ILE A 155 2.94 2.09 6.74
CA ILE A 155 2.25 3.28 7.23
C ILE A 155 1.95 4.20 6.05
N THR A 156 2.85 4.23 5.09
CA THR A 156 2.80 5.03 3.87
C THR A 156 3.12 4.18 2.65
N CYS A 157 2.57 4.54 1.51
CA CYS A 157 2.87 3.96 0.20
C CYS A 157 2.73 5.05 -0.88
N HIS A 158 2.71 4.67 -2.16
CA HIS A 158 2.52 5.62 -3.27
C HIS A 158 1.13 6.31 -3.26
N ASP A 159 0.14 5.67 -2.63
CA ASP A 159 -1.19 6.25 -2.41
C ASP A 159 -1.28 6.89 -1.02
N GLY A 160 -1.78 8.10 -0.94
CA GLY A 160 -1.90 8.84 0.31
C GLY A 160 -0.72 9.76 0.58
N PHE A 161 -0.67 10.30 1.79
CA PHE A 161 0.42 11.18 2.23
C PHE A 161 1.75 10.44 2.35
N THR A 162 2.86 11.14 2.07
CA THR A 162 4.19 10.76 2.56
C THR A 162 4.22 10.75 4.08
N LEU A 163 5.24 10.17 4.69
CA LEU A 163 5.34 10.13 6.15
C LEU A 163 5.47 11.54 6.75
N HIS A 164 6.21 12.43 6.10
CA HIS A 164 6.29 13.83 6.49
C HIS A 164 4.92 14.50 6.44
N ASP A 165 4.19 14.35 5.33
CA ASP A 165 2.90 15.00 5.12
C ASP A 165 1.81 14.43 6.03
N LEU A 166 1.92 13.17 6.42
CA LEU A 166 1.03 12.53 7.41
C LEU A 166 1.02 13.28 8.76
N TYR A 167 2.14 13.95 9.09
CA TYR A 167 2.30 14.74 10.31
C TYR A 167 2.40 16.25 10.06
N ALA A 168 2.15 16.67 8.81
CA ALA A 168 2.13 18.08 8.44
C ALA A 168 0.75 18.58 7.98
N TYR A 169 -0.15 17.66 7.56
CA TYR A 169 -1.43 18.03 6.98
C TYR A 169 -2.59 17.23 7.60
N ASN A 170 -3.68 17.92 7.92
CA ASN A 170 -4.95 17.29 8.29
C ASN A 170 -5.81 17.00 7.07
N GLN A 171 -5.67 17.79 6.00
CA GLN A 171 -6.47 17.71 4.79
C GLN A 171 -5.55 17.54 3.57
N LYS A 172 -6.08 16.88 2.53
CA LYS A 172 -5.39 16.79 1.25
C LYS A 172 -5.40 18.12 0.50
N HIS A 173 -4.34 18.35 -0.28
CA HIS A 173 -4.16 19.54 -1.12
C HIS A 173 -3.82 19.09 -2.55
N ASN A 174 -4.83 18.54 -3.25
CA ASN A 174 -4.70 17.96 -4.59
C ASN A 174 -5.12 18.92 -5.71
N GLU A 175 -5.22 20.22 -5.43
CA GLU A 175 -5.70 21.24 -6.39
C GLU A 175 -4.87 21.23 -7.68
N ALA A 176 -3.56 20.98 -7.58
CA ALA A 176 -2.65 20.88 -8.73
C ALA A 176 -2.99 19.73 -9.70
N ASN A 177 -3.76 18.73 -9.26
CA ASN A 177 -4.20 17.62 -10.09
C ASN A 177 -5.35 17.99 -11.06
N GLY A 178 -5.95 19.19 -10.90
CA GLY A 178 -7.01 19.67 -11.80
C GLY A 178 -8.41 19.09 -11.56
N TRP A 179 -8.61 18.35 -10.46
CA TRP A 179 -9.89 17.73 -10.09
C TRP A 179 -10.61 18.45 -8.94
N ASN A 180 -10.30 19.73 -8.71
CA ASN A 180 -10.87 20.54 -7.62
C ASN A 180 -10.75 19.84 -6.25
N ASN A 181 -9.62 19.18 -5.98
CA ASN A 181 -9.34 18.44 -4.73
C ASN A 181 -10.36 17.31 -4.43
N THR A 182 -11.01 16.74 -5.46
CA THR A 182 -11.98 15.65 -5.28
C THR A 182 -11.34 14.25 -5.39
N ASP A 183 -10.15 14.15 -5.96
CA ASP A 183 -9.37 12.93 -6.12
C ASP A 183 -8.58 12.59 -4.85
N GLY A 184 -8.04 11.36 -4.79
CA GLY A 184 -7.34 10.86 -3.61
C GLY A 184 -8.26 10.56 -2.43
N SER A 185 -7.67 10.10 -1.31
CA SER A 185 -8.42 9.69 -0.12
C SER A 185 -8.67 10.85 0.83
N ASP A 186 -9.90 10.94 1.38
CA ASP A 186 -10.21 11.83 2.51
C ASP A 186 -9.90 11.19 3.87
N ALA A 187 -9.78 9.84 3.92
CA ALA A 187 -9.52 9.07 5.14
C ALA A 187 -8.02 8.88 5.37
N ASN A 188 -7.29 9.98 5.61
CA ASN A 188 -5.83 9.94 5.76
C ASN A 188 -5.37 9.51 7.15
N TYR A 189 -6.20 9.69 8.18
CA TYR A 189 -5.83 9.49 9.59
C TYR A 189 -4.54 10.24 9.97
N SER A 190 -4.36 11.42 9.41
CA SER A 190 -3.21 12.29 9.60
C SER A 190 -3.40 13.25 10.78
N TRP A 191 -2.33 13.92 11.17
CA TRP A 191 -2.32 14.96 12.19
C TRP A 191 -1.25 16.01 11.88
N ASN A 192 -1.63 17.26 11.72
CA ASN A 192 -0.73 18.36 11.35
C ASN A 192 0.20 18.82 12.48
N CYS A 193 0.13 18.22 13.67
CA CYS A 193 0.92 18.56 14.86
C CYS A 193 0.73 20.01 15.34
N GLY A 194 -0.38 20.66 14.97
CA GLY A 194 -0.74 21.99 15.42
C GLY A 194 -0.73 23.08 14.35
N THR A 195 -0.10 22.84 13.20
CA THR A 195 -0.07 23.79 12.07
C THR A 195 -0.20 23.05 10.76
N GLU A 196 -1.12 23.48 9.90
CA GLU A 196 -1.31 22.90 8.56
C GLU A 196 -0.17 23.32 7.63
N GLY A 197 0.50 22.33 7.04
CA GLY A 197 1.56 22.56 6.06
C GLY A 197 2.88 23.06 6.65
N PHE A 198 3.55 23.92 5.89
CA PHE A 198 4.87 24.45 6.26
C PHE A 198 4.82 25.26 7.53
N THR A 199 5.85 25.18 8.36
CA THR A 199 6.04 25.96 9.57
C THR A 199 7.53 26.12 9.87
N GLU A 200 7.88 27.23 10.55
CA GLU A 200 9.22 27.47 11.11
C GLU A 200 9.24 27.32 12.64
N ASP A 201 8.11 26.94 13.25
CA ASP A 201 8.00 26.73 14.69
C ASP A 201 8.85 25.50 15.11
N PRO A 202 9.91 25.70 15.92
CA PRO A 202 10.84 24.63 16.30
C PRO A 202 10.19 23.52 17.14
N ASP A 203 9.16 23.85 17.93
CA ASP A 203 8.45 22.87 18.76
C ASP A 203 7.60 21.95 17.88
N ILE A 204 6.92 22.51 16.86
CA ILE A 204 6.15 21.74 15.90
C ILE A 204 7.06 20.89 15.03
N LEU A 205 8.17 21.43 14.53
CA LEU A 205 9.15 20.68 13.74
C LEU A 205 9.74 19.49 14.53
N THR A 206 10.11 19.73 15.79
CA THR A 206 10.61 18.67 16.70
C THR A 206 9.54 17.59 16.92
N LEU A 207 8.29 17.98 17.09
CA LEU A 207 7.18 17.05 17.26
C LEU A 207 6.94 16.21 15.99
N ARG A 208 6.94 16.82 14.80
CA ARG A 208 6.79 16.13 13.52
C ARG A 208 7.91 15.10 13.31
N GLU A 209 9.17 15.49 13.55
CA GLU A 209 10.30 14.56 13.46
C GLU A 209 10.16 13.38 14.44
N LYS A 210 9.76 13.66 15.68
CA LYS A 210 9.47 12.62 16.67
C LYS A 210 8.39 11.64 16.18
N MET A 211 7.33 12.15 15.56
CA MET A 211 6.26 11.32 15.03
C MET A 211 6.73 10.45 13.86
N CYS A 212 7.54 10.97 12.96
CA CYS A 212 8.16 10.17 11.89
C CYS A 212 9.05 9.05 12.46
N ARG A 213 9.89 9.35 13.46
CA ARG A 213 10.72 8.34 14.14
C ARG A 213 9.87 7.28 14.84
N ASN A 214 8.78 7.67 15.51
CA ASN A 214 7.85 6.72 16.13
C ASN A 214 7.22 5.78 15.10
N ALA A 215 6.80 6.30 13.96
CA ALA A 215 6.23 5.52 12.87
C ALA A 215 7.22 4.47 12.33
N PHE A 216 8.47 4.87 12.05
CA PHE A 216 9.52 3.95 11.65
C PHE A 216 9.86 2.92 12.73
N ALA A 217 9.95 3.33 14.00
CA ALA A 217 10.22 2.42 15.10
C ALA A 217 9.14 1.32 15.21
N VAL A 218 7.87 1.71 15.17
CA VAL A 218 6.77 0.74 15.21
C VAL A 218 6.79 -0.16 13.96
N LEU A 219 6.95 0.39 12.76
CA LEU A 219 6.98 -0.37 11.52
C LEU A 219 8.12 -1.40 11.52
N LEU A 220 9.34 -0.96 11.85
CA LEU A 220 10.54 -1.80 11.78
C LEU A 220 10.63 -2.80 12.95
N CYS A 221 9.96 -2.56 14.08
CA CYS A 221 9.85 -3.52 15.18
C CYS A 221 8.65 -4.46 15.07
N SER A 222 7.77 -4.28 14.09
CA SER A 222 6.60 -5.14 13.90
C SER A 222 6.95 -6.43 13.17
N ARG A 223 6.26 -7.52 13.51
CA ARG A 223 6.34 -8.80 12.80
C ARG A 223 5.64 -8.72 11.44
N GLY A 224 6.29 -9.20 10.38
CA GLY A 224 5.84 -9.15 8.98
C GLY A 224 6.90 -8.50 8.09
N ALA A 225 6.65 -8.33 6.80
CA ALA A 225 7.53 -7.57 5.91
C ALA A 225 7.27 -6.07 6.08
N ALA A 226 8.32 -5.28 6.33
CA ALA A 226 8.19 -3.83 6.42
C ALA A 226 8.33 -3.18 5.04
N MET A 227 7.43 -2.27 4.72
CA MET A 227 7.42 -1.45 3.51
C MET A 227 7.21 0.01 3.89
N PHE A 228 7.90 0.93 3.23
CA PHE A 228 7.69 2.37 3.33
C PHE A 228 7.91 3.03 1.96
N LEU A 229 7.41 4.25 1.78
CA LEU A 229 7.57 5.02 0.56
C LEU A 229 9.02 5.53 0.46
N ALA A 230 9.61 5.43 -0.73
CA ALA A 230 10.93 6.02 -0.99
C ALA A 230 10.92 7.53 -0.71
N GLY A 231 11.90 7.99 0.06
CA GLY A 231 11.99 9.38 0.50
C GLY A 231 11.45 9.63 1.91
N ASP A 232 10.61 8.76 2.45
CA ASP A 232 10.13 8.90 3.84
C ASP A 232 11.29 8.91 4.84
N GLU A 233 12.35 8.15 4.57
CA GLU A 233 13.55 8.02 5.40
C GLU A 233 14.37 9.31 5.51
N PHE A 234 14.14 10.27 4.63
CA PHE A 234 14.75 11.60 4.69
C PHE A 234 13.73 12.74 4.61
N GLY A 235 12.45 12.46 4.90
CA GLY A 235 11.43 13.48 5.11
C GLY A 235 10.86 14.09 3.84
N ASN A 236 10.78 13.32 2.75
CA ASN A 236 10.14 13.74 1.50
C ASN A 236 8.72 14.25 1.73
N SER A 237 8.38 15.38 1.12
CA SER A 237 7.05 15.98 1.11
C SER A 237 6.48 16.08 -0.30
N GLN A 238 5.21 15.84 -0.44
CA GLN A 238 4.40 16.11 -1.63
C GLN A 238 3.49 17.33 -1.42
N TYR A 239 3.85 18.18 -0.44
CA TYR A 239 3.16 19.44 -0.11
C TYR A 239 1.67 19.25 0.19
N GLY A 240 1.31 18.10 0.79
CA GLY A 240 -0.08 17.76 1.12
C GLY A 240 -0.88 17.19 -0.07
N ASN A 241 -0.27 17.00 -1.24
CA ASN A 241 -0.90 16.25 -2.31
C ASN A 241 -0.78 14.74 -2.02
N ASN A 242 -1.91 14.08 -1.80
CA ASN A 242 -1.95 12.66 -1.46
C ASN A 242 -2.28 11.74 -2.65
N ASN A 243 -2.20 12.26 -3.89
CA ASN A 243 -2.50 11.52 -5.12
C ASN A 243 -1.72 12.06 -6.32
N THR A 244 -0.39 12.01 -6.26
CA THR A 244 0.52 12.68 -7.20
C THR A 244 0.67 12.00 -8.56
N TYR A 245 -0.21 11.05 -8.93
CA TYR A 245 -0.10 10.22 -10.13
C TYR A 245 0.07 10.98 -11.45
N CYS A 246 -0.44 12.20 -11.54
CA CYS A 246 -0.39 13.04 -12.75
C CYS A 246 0.64 14.18 -12.65
N GLN A 247 1.47 14.20 -11.63
CA GLN A 247 2.48 15.24 -11.41
C GLN A 247 3.86 14.74 -11.90
N ASP A 248 4.45 15.44 -12.85
CA ASP A 248 5.84 15.23 -13.29
C ASP A 248 6.65 16.52 -13.01
N ASN A 249 6.74 16.87 -11.74
CA ASN A 249 7.37 18.09 -11.24
C ASN A 249 7.80 17.91 -9.78
N GLU A 250 8.20 19.00 -9.12
CA GLU A 250 8.66 19.05 -7.73
C GLU A 250 7.66 18.50 -6.71
N ILE A 251 6.38 18.40 -7.04
CA ILE A 251 5.38 17.79 -6.14
C ILE A 251 5.65 16.29 -5.95
N SER A 252 6.07 15.60 -7.02
CA SER A 252 6.30 14.15 -7.00
C SER A 252 7.77 13.75 -7.03
N TRP A 253 8.68 14.65 -7.42
CA TRP A 253 10.11 14.35 -7.46
C TRP A 253 10.70 14.29 -6.07
N LEU A 254 11.70 13.43 -5.88
CA LEU A 254 12.49 13.39 -4.65
C LEU A 254 13.53 14.51 -4.66
N ASP A 255 13.50 15.39 -3.66
CA ASP A 255 14.59 16.36 -3.44
C ASP A 255 15.71 15.68 -2.64
N TRP A 256 16.76 15.26 -3.33
CA TRP A 256 17.90 14.61 -2.69
C TRP A 256 18.68 15.51 -1.73
N SER A 257 18.47 16.84 -1.74
CA SER A 257 19.05 17.74 -0.75
C SER A 257 18.41 17.57 0.64
N ASP A 258 17.22 16.98 0.72
CA ASP A 258 16.58 16.63 1.99
C ASP A 258 17.36 15.56 2.78
N LEU A 259 18.15 14.75 2.10
CA LEU A 259 19.05 13.79 2.76
C LEU A 259 20.04 14.49 3.69
N GLU A 260 20.60 15.63 3.27
CA GLU A 260 21.52 16.42 4.10
C GLU A 260 20.74 17.19 5.17
N ARG A 261 19.61 17.79 4.82
CA ARG A 261 18.78 18.57 5.77
C ARG A 261 18.24 17.71 6.89
N ASN A 262 17.84 16.47 6.59
CA ASN A 262 17.21 15.52 7.52
C ASN A 262 18.14 14.32 7.85
N ALA A 263 19.46 14.54 7.83
CA ALA A 263 20.44 13.47 8.08
C ALA A 263 20.21 12.71 9.40
N GLY A 264 19.66 13.37 10.41
CA GLY A 264 19.32 12.75 11.69
C GLY A 264 18.19 11.73 11.61
N LEU A 265 17.20 11.96 10.76
CA LEU A 265 16.11 11.00 10.49
C LEU A 265 16.67 9.82 9.67
N PHE A 266 17.44 10.10 8.64
CA PHE A 266 18.05 9.07 7.79
C PHE A 266 18.97 8.12 8.59
N ASP A 267 19.85 8.67 9.45
CA ASP A 267 20.71 7.86 10.35
C ASP A 267 19.86 6.98 11.30
N PHE A 268 18.80 7.55 11.86
CA PHE A 268 17.88 6.80 12.72
C PHE A 268 17.23 5.62 11.97
N VAL A 269 16.68 5.85 10.76
CA VAL A 269 16.05 4.80 9.96
C VAL A 269 17.05 3.73 9.56
N SER A 270 18.26 4.13 9.13
CA SER A 270 19.35 3.21 8.79
C SER A 270 19.71 2.28 9.97
N ARG A 271 19.84 2.84 11.18
CA ARG A 271 20.09 2.05 12.39
C ARG A 271 18.94 1.13 12.76
N MET A 272 17.70 1.58 12.57
CA MET A 272 16.52 0.75 12.84
C MET A 272 16.41 -0.43 11.86
N ILE A 273 16.76 -0.23 10.59
CA ILE A 273 16.86 -1.31 9.60
C ILE A 273 17.94 -2.32 10.00
N ALA A 274 19.12 -1.84 10.43
CA ALA A 274 20.19 -2.72 10.88
C ALA A 274 19.85 -3.49 12.18
N PHE A 275 19.02 -2.91 13.03
CA PHE A 275 18.51 -3.56 14.24
C PHE A 275 17.50 -4.68 13.93
N ARG A 276 16.63 -4.50 12.92
CA ARG A 276 15.63 -5.48 12.46
C ARG A 276 16.28 -6.73 11.87
#